data_01752f208138d2aa28c3035b76ea5045
#
_entry.id   01752f208138d2aa28c3035b76ea5045
#
_cell.length_a   1.000
_cell.length_b   1.000
_cell.length_c   1.000
_cell.angle_alpha   90.00
_cell.angle_beta   90.00
_cell.angle_gamma   90.00
#
_symmetry.space_group_name_H-M   'P 1'
#
loop_
_entity.id
_entity.type
_entity.pdbx_description
1 polymer ?
#
loop_
_entity_poly.entity_id
_entity_poly.type
_entity_poly.pdbx_seq_one_letter_code
_entity_poly.pdbx_strand_id
1 'polypeptide(L)'
;MPGICPWDDAVVSALKASCMSVHTAKAPTTLTALLVRLMDTPGVPMHYPYHHFITPAALLTLVAMERGTGADTLSAQLSLAEERARTVPGGFCGNCGACGAAIGAGIFVSVFTGGSPMSVENWQWANEVTSLCLHKIASCPGPRCCKRVTFLAAQAAVPYLNEVCGLSLSLDEEISCHFHNKNPDCLERDCPFYPAQGGGVR
;
A
#
# COMPACT_ATOMS: atom_id res chain seq x y z
N MET A 1 24.55 -1.26 -9.16
CA MET A 1 23.52 -2.20 -8.68
C MET A 1 22.64 -1.43 -7.73
N PRO A 2 21.30 -1.54 -7.77
CA PRO A 2 20.46 -0.95 -6.76
C PRO A 2 20.83 -1.58 -5.43
N GLY A 3 21.30 -0.76 -4.48
CA GLY A 3 21.69 -1.23 -3.17
C GLY A 3 20.49 -1.80 -2.43
N ILE A 4 20.70 -2.88 -1.69
CA ILE A 4 19.71 -3.34 -0.71
C ILE A 4 19.53 -2.18 0.28
N CYS A 5 18.38 -1.50 0.22
CA CYS A 5 18.04 -0.49 1.23
C CYS A 5 17.82 -1.22 2.55
N PRO A 6 18.62 -0.99 3.60
CA PRO A 6 18.44 -1.66 4.87
C PRO A 6 17.10 -1.24 5.49
N TRP A 7 16.30 -2.19 5.93
CA TRP A 7 15.08 -1.91 6.68
C TRP A 7 15.41 -1.76 8.15
N ASP A 8 14.91 -0.69 8.76
CA ASP A 8 14.98 -0.52 10.21
C ASP A 8 13.84 -1.33 10.85
N ASP A 9 14.19 -2.33 11.64
CA ASP A 9 13.23 -3.23 12.28
C ASP A 9 12.34 -2.49 13.31
N ALA A 10 12.82 -1.37 13.88
CA ALA A 10 11.99 -0.54 14.76
C ALA A 10 10.85 0.13 13.98
N VAL A 11 11.11 0.63 12.78
CA VAL A 11 10.09 1.21 11.91
C VAL A 11 9.07 0.16 11.49
N VAL A 12 9.54 -1.03 11.10
CA VAL A 12 8.65 -2.14 10.72
C VAL A 12 7.79 -2.58 11.89
N SER A 13 8.37 -2.69 13.08
CA SER A 13 7.63 -3.03 14.31
C SER A 13 6.56 -1.99 14.61
N ALA A 14 6.84 -0.70 14.42
CA ALA A 14 5.88 0.39 14.60
C ALA A 14 4.73 0.31 13.56
N LEU A 15 5.03 -0.02 12.30
CA LEU A 15 4.02 -0.24 11.27
C LEU A 15 3.08 -1.41 11.63
N LYS A 16 3.64 -2.55 12.05
CA LYS A 16 2.85 -3.71 12.50
C LYS A 16 2.02 -3.38 13.74
N ALA A 17 2.60 -2.70 14.72
CA ALA A 17 1.89 -2.28 15.93
C ALA A 17 0.72 -1.33 15.59
N SER A 18 0.90 -0.44 14.62
CA SER A 18 -0.19 0.42 14.13
C SER A 18 -1.33 -0.38 13.50
N CYS A 19 -1.01 -1.39 12.67
CA CYS A 19 -2.00 -2.32 12.10
C CYS A 19 -2.76 -3.07 13.19
N MET A 20 -2.05 -3.65 14.15
CA MET A 20 -2.64 -4.40 15.27
C MET A 20 -3.53 -3.50 16.16
N SER A 21 -3.12 -2.24 16.39
CA SER A 21 -3.91 -1.26 17.12
C SER A 21 -5.24 -0.97 16.42
N VAL A 22 -5.23 -0.78 15.10
CA VAL A 22 -6.45 -0.54 14.30
C VAL A 22 -7.36 -1.76 14.35
N HIS A 23 -6.81 -2.95 14.14
CA HIS A 23 -7.55 -4.21 14.21
C HIS A 23 -8.21 -4.41 15.59
N THR A 24 -7.50 -4.13 16.69
CA THR A 24 -8.02 -4.28 18.05
C THR A 24 -9.11 -3.25 18.37
N ALA A 25 -8.93 -2.02 17.92
CA ALA A 25 -9.89 -0.93 18.16
C ALA A 25 -11.22 -1.15 17.44
N LYS A 26 -11.24 -1.90 16.32
CA LYS A 26 -12.43 -2.17 15.49
C LYS A 26 -13.20 -0.91 15.07
N ALA A 27 -12.55 0.25 15.11
CA ALA A 27 -13.16 1.49 14.68
C ALA A 27 -13.28 1.53 13.15
N PRO A 28 -14.41 1.96 12.58
CA PRO A 28 -14.56 2.11 11.14
C PRO A 28 -13.42 2.98 10.56
N THR A 29 -12.79 2.49 9.51
CA THR A 29 -11.72 3.22 8.83
C THR A 29 -11.68 2.84 7.36
N THR A 30 -11.28 3.76 6.50
CA THR A 30 -11.05 3.51 5.07
C THR A 30 -9.63 3.03 4.83
N LEU A 31 -9.41 2.43 3.65
CA LEU A 31 -8.06 2.09 3.23
C LEU A 31 -7.18 3.33 3.12
N THR A 32 -7.71 4.45 2.61
CA THR A 32 -6.99 5.73 2.52
C THR A 32 -6.50 6.18 3.90
N ALA A 33 -7.39 6.23 4.89
CA ALA A 33 -7.06 6.68 6.23
C ALA A 33 -5.98 5.79 6.88
N LEU A 34 -6.06 4.48 6.69
CA LEU A 34 -5.06 3.56 7.22
C LEU A 34 -3.72 3.70 6.49
N LEU A 35 -3.72 3.84 5.16
CA LEU A 35 -2.49 4.09 4.40
C LEU A 35 -1.80 5.38 4.87
N VAL A 36 -2.55 6.47 5.04
CA VAL A 36 -2.04 7.74 5.56
C VAL A 36 -1.41 7.54 6.94
N ARG A 37 -2.12 6.90 7.86
CA ARG A 37 -1.62 6.59 9.20
C ARG A 37 -0.30 5.81 9.18
N LEU A 38 -0.19 4.79 8.32
CA LEU A 38 1.04 4.00 8.19
C LEU A 38 2.17 4.82 7.57
N MET A 39 1.86 5.65 6.57
CA MET A 39 2.85 6.52 5.93
C MET A 39 3.34 7.67 6.82
N ASP A 40 2.59 8.04 7.86
CA ASP A 40 2.98 9.02 8.88
C ASP A 40 3.73 8.39 10.07
N THR A 41 3.91 7.07 10.09
CA THR A 41 4.69 6.41 11.14
C THR A 41 6.10 7.03 11.22
N PRO A 42 6.57 7.47 12.41
CA PRO A 42 7.90 8.00 12.58
C PRO A 42 8.97 7.06 11.99
N GLY A 43 9.91 7.64 11.25
CA GLY A 43 10.95 6.87 10.55
C GLY A 43 10.56 6.38 9.14
N VAL A 44 9.32 6.56 8.69
CA VAL A 44 8.92 6.30 7.29
C VAL A 44 9.22 7.52 6.41
N PRO A 45 10.25 7.46 5.55
CA PRO A 45 10.62 8.60 4.70
C PRO A 45 9.61 8.84 3.56
N MET A 46 9.79 9.95 2.84
CA MET A 46 9.00 10.22 1.63
C MET A 46 9.10 9.10 0.60
N HIS A 47 10.32 8.59 0.39
CA HIS A 47 10.63 7.57 -0.61
C HIS A 47 11.48 6.46 0.01
N TYR A 48 10.88 5.29 0.23
CA TYR A 48 11.59 4.13 0.77
C TYR A 48 10.80 2.83 0.55
N PRO A 49 11.47 1.66 0.52
CA PRO A 49 10.83 0.36 0.35
C PRO A 49 9.76 -0.02 1.39
N TYR A 50 9.65 0.68 2.50
CA TYR A 50 8.52 0.45 3.43
C TYR A 50 7.16 0.52 2.76
N HIS A 51 7.03 1.32 1.67
CA HIS A 51 5.78 1.40 0.90
C HIS A 51 5.42 0.10 0.18
N HIS A 52 6.39 -0.80 -0.03
CA HIS A 52 6.14 -2.14 -0.55
C HIS A 52 5.39 -3.01 0.47
N PHE A 53 5.63 -2.77 1.78
CA PHE A 53 4.96 -3.43 2.88
C PHE A 53 3.67 -2.69 3.32
N ILE A 54 3.66 -1.37 3.32
CA ILE A 54 2.51 -0.56 3.75
C ILE A 54 1.23 -0.95 2.98
N THR A 55 1.32 -1.16 1.66
CA THR A 55 0.17 -1.56 0.84
C THR A 55 -0.45 -2.88 1.30
N PRO A 56 0.27 -4.02 1.35
CA PRO A 56 -0.32 -5.27 1.81
C PRO A 56 -0.71 -5.24 3.28
N ALA A 57 0.04 -4.54 4.14
CA ALA A 57 -0.27 -4.45 5.56
C ALA A 57 -1.62 -3.76 5.83
N ALA A 58 -1.89 -2.65 5.14
CA ALA A 58 -3.17 -1.96 5.25
C ALA A 58 -4.34 -2.83 4.76
N LEU A 59 -4.18 -3.49 3.60
CA LEU A 59 -5.19 -4.38 3.05
C LEU A 59 -5.47 -5.57 3.97
N LEU A 60 -4.44 -6.25 4.45
CA LEU A 60 -4.57 -7.38 5.40
C LEU A 60 -5.29 -6.96 6.68
N THR A 61 -4.98 -5.78 7.20
CA THR A 61 -5.60 -5.27 8.43
C THR A 61 -7.09 -5.04 8.26
N LEU A 62 -7.51 -4.37 7.18
CA LEU A 62 -8.93 -4.11 6.93
C LEU A 62 -9.71 -5.38 6.64
N VAL A 63 -9.14 -6.29 5.86
CA VAL A 63 -9.77 -7.59 5.58
C VAL A 63 -9.87 -8.43 6.84
N ALA A 64 -8.87 -8.41 7.73
CA ALA A 64 -8.94 -9.08 9.02
C ALA A 64 -10.07 -8.53 9.89
N MET A 65 -10.31 -7.21 9.87
CA MET A 65 -11.45 -6.59 10.57
C MET A 65 -12.78 -7.01 9.95
N GLU A 66 -12.89 -6.97 8.63
CA GLU A 66 -14.10 -7.36 7.90
C GLU A 66 -14.47 -8.84 8.13
N ARG A 67 -13.48 -9.72 8.09
CA ARG A 67 -13.67 -11.18 8.22
C ARG A 67 -13.68 -11.66 9.68
N GLY A 68 -13.42 -10.79 10.64
CA GLY A 68 -13.31 -11.18 12.06
C GLY A 68 -12.10 -12.08 12.33
N THR A 69 -11.03 -11.94 11.56
CA THR A 69 -9.80 -12.71 11.71
C THR A 69 -9.13 -12.43 13.06
N GLY A 70 -8.67 -13.45 13.76
CA GLY A 70 -8.01 -13.30 15.05
C GLY A 70 -6.65 -12.56 14.95
N ALA A 71 -6.24 -11.93 16.05
CA ALA A 71 -5.01 -11.15 16.14
C ALA A 71 -3.75 -11.94 15.77
N ASP A 72 -3.65 -13.20 16.22
CA ASP A 72 -2.49 -14.06 15.94
C ASP A 72 -2.36 -14.36 14.43
N THR A 73 -3.49 -14.62 13.77
CA THR A 73 -3.52 -14.86 12.31
C THR A 73 -3.11 -13.61 11.56
N LEU A 74 -3.65 -12.44 11.92
CA LEU A 74 -3.23 -11.16 11.30
C LEU A 74 -1.73 -10.91 11.53
N SER A 75 -1.22 -11.14 12.74
CA SER A 75 0.20 -10.97 13.06
C SER A 75 1.09 -11.85 12.18
N ALA A 76 0.71 -13.12 11.97
CA ALA A 76 1.41 -14.04 11.08
C ALA A 76 1.36 -13.56 9.62
N GLN A 77 0.19 -13.12 9.14
CA GLN A 77 0.01 -12.59 7.79
C GLN A 77 0.85 -11.32 7.56
N LEU A 78 0.90 -10.41 8.52
CA LEU A 78 1.74 -9.21 8.45
C LEU A 78 3.23 -9.57 8.39
N SER A 79 3.66 -10.58 9.15
CA SER A 79 5.05 -11.04 9.12
C SER A 79 5.44 -11.67 7.78
N LEU A 80 4.56 -12.47 7.20
CA LEU A 80 4.77 -13.05 5.87
C LEU A 80 4.75 -11.96 4.76
N ALA A 81 3.86 -10.98 4.87
CA ALA A 81 3.82 -9.86 3.92
C ALA A 81 5.09 -9.00 4.00
N GLU A 82 5.62 -8.76 5.19
CA GLU A 82 6.90 -8.10 5.40
C GLU A 82 8.04 -8.87 4.73
N GLU A 83 8.17 -10.17 5.02
CA GLU A 83 9.21 -11.03 4.43
C GLU A 83 9.22 -10.91 2.91
N ARG A 84 8.04 -11.03 2.28
CA ARG A 84 7.90 -10.90 0.83
C ARG A 84 8.21 -9.50 0.33
N ALA A 85 7.76 -8.44 1.02
CA ALA A 85 8.03 -7.06 0.63
C ALA A 85 9.52 -6.71 0.69
N ARG A 86 10.29 -7.30 1.62
CA ARG A 86 11.74 -7.13 1.72
C ARG A 86 12.50 -7.69 0.51
N THR A 87 11.92 -8.64 -0.23
CA THR A 87 12.54 -9.17 -1.46
C THR A 87 12.49 -8.20 -2.63
N VAL A 88 11.66 -7.15 -2.56
CA VAL A 88 11.54 -6.14 -3.62
C VAL A 88 12.56 -5.03 -3.39
N PRO A 89 13.61 -4.90 -4.22
CA PRO A 89 14.66 -3.91 -4.02
C PRO A 89 14.17 -2.46 -4.08
N GLY A 90 14.85 -1.58 -3.38
CA GLY A 90 14.67 -0.14 -3.53
C GLY A 90 15.02 0.32 -4.95
N GLY A 91 14.22 1.25 -5.51
CA GLY A 91 14.42 1.72 -6.88
C GLY A 91 13.92 0.79 -7.98
N PHE A 92 13.31 -0.36 -7.63
CA PHE A 92 12.82 -1.35 -8.59
C PHE A 92 11.83 -0.75 -9.60
N CYS A 93 11.05 0.24 -9.19
CA CYS A 93 10.10 0.95 -10.06
C CYS A 93 10.78 1.65 -11.25
N GLY A 94 11.94 2.28 -11.05
CA GLY A 94 12.66 2.96 -12.13
C GLY A 94 13.62 2.03 -12.88
N ASN A 95 14.21 1.05 -12.20
CA ASN A 95 15.22 0.18 -12.78
C ASN A 95 14.61 -1.02 -13.53
N CYS A 96 13.45 -1.51 -13.08
CA CYS A 96 12.80 -2.71 -13.62
C CYS A 96 11.36 -2.46 -14.07
N GLY A 97 10.86 -1.21 -13.98
CA GLY A 97 9.50 -0.88 -14.40
C GLY A 97 8.40 -1.44 -13.50
N ALA A 98 8.73 -1.98 -12.33
CA ALA A 98 7.76 -2.60 -11.43
C ALA A 98 7.73 -1.88 -10.08
N CYS A 99 6.65 -1.14 -9.82
CA CYS A 99 6.47 -0.39 -8.57
C CYS A 99 6.16 -1.32 -7.41
N GLY A 100 6.92 -1.20 -6.31
CA GLY A 100 6.72 -2.03 -5.13
C GLY A 100 5.36 -1.85 -4.44
N ALA A 101 4.68 -0.72 -4.59
CA ALA A 101 3.31 -0.56 -4.10
C ALA A 101 2.32 -1.43 -4.88
N ALA A 102 2.50 -1.57 -6.20
CA ALA A 102 1.71 -2.48 -7.03
C ALA A 102 2.01 -3.95 -6.68
N ILE A 103 3.30 -4.31 -6.55
CA ILE A 103 3.71 -5.65 -6.11
C ILE A 103 3.11 -5.95 -4.72
N GLY A 104 3.02 -4.94 -3.85
CA GLY A 104 2.39 -5.06 -2.54
C GLY A 104 0.92 -5.49 -2.60
N ALA A 105 0.15 -5.02 -3.59
CA ALA A 105 -1.21 -5.51 -3.81
C ALA A 105 -1.23 -7.00 -4.19
N GLY A 106 -0.31 -7.45 -5.04
CA GLY A 106 -0.13 -8.87 -5.34
C GLY A 106 0.31 -9.69 -4.13
N ILE A 107 1.22 -9.15 -3.29
CA ILE A 107 1.62 -9.78 -2.02
C ILE A 107 0.41 -9.96 -1.11
N PHE A 108 -0.47 -8.95 -1.00
CA PHE A 108 -1.71 -9.06 -0.24
C PHE A 108 -2.53 -10.27 -0.71
N VAL A 109 -2.85 -10.36 -2.00
CA VAL A 109 -3.65 -11.49 -2.54
C VAL A 109 -2.99 -12.82 -2.21
N SER A 110 -1.69 -12.95 -2.46
CA SER A 110 -0.96 -14.18 -2.23
C SER A 110 -0.91 -14.59 -0.75
N VAL A 111 -0.80 -13.64 0.19
CA VAL A 111 -0.83 -13.92 1.63
C VAL A 111 -2.25 -14.23 2.09
N PHE A 112 -3.23 -13.45 1.67
CA PHE A 112 -4.63 -13.61 2.07
C PHE A 112 -5.22 -14.94 1.62
N THR A 113 -4.91 -15.37 0.39
CA THR A 113 -5.45 -16.59 -0.20
C THR A 113 -4.57 -17.83 0.01
N GLY A 114 -3.39 -17.68 0.63
CA GLY A 114 -2.40 -18.76 0.74
C GLY A 114 -1.79 -19.15 -0.61
N GLY A 115 -1.75 -18.21 -1.55
CA GLY A 115 -1.27 -18.45 -2.91
C GLY A 115 0.24 -18.79 -2.98
N SER A 116 0.57 -19.63 -3.95
CA SER A 116 1.92 -20.06 -4.29
C SER A 116 2.14 -20.02 -5.80
N PRO A 117 3.38 -20.16 -6.29
CA PRO A 117 3.64 -20.27 -7.74
C PRO A 117 2.93 -21.44 -8.44
N MET A 118 2.47 -22.44 -7.67
CA MET A 118 1.76 -23.60 -8.18
C MET A 118 0.23 -23.50 -8.04
N SER A 119 -0.27 -22.41 -7.45
CA SER A 119 -1.71 -22.16 -7.35
C SER A 119 -2.27 -21.76 -8.72
N VAL A 120 -3.54 -22.09 -9.00
CA VAL A 120 -4.18 -21.76 -10.27
C VAL A 120 -4.82 -20.37 -10.18
N GLU A 121 -5.96 -20.24 -9.54
CA GLU A 121 -6.70 -18.96 -9.46
C GLU A 121 -5.96 -17.90 -8.63
N ASN A 122 -5.45 -18.26 -7.46
CA ASN A 122 -4.77 -17.32 -6.58
C ASN A 122 -3.50 -16.73 -7.21
N TRP A 123 -2.80 -17.51 -8.05
CA TRP A 123 -1.68 -17.03 -8.83
C TRP A 123 -2.13 -15.98 -9.86
N GLN A 124 -3.23 -16.26 -10.57
CA GLN A 124 -3.79 -15.34 -11.56
C GLN A 124 -4.21 -14.02 -10.88
N TRP A 125 -4.98 -14.07 -9.80
CA TRP A 125 -5.46 -12.89 -9.10
C TRP A 125 -4.34 -12.00 -8.58
N ALA A 126 -3.28 -12.59 -8.03
CA ALA A 126 -2.12 -11.83 -7.56
C ALA A 126 -1.41 -11.08 -8.69
N ASN A 127 -1.25 -11.72 -9.86
CA ASN A 127 -0.64 -11.09 -11.04
C ASN A 127 -1.56 -10.03 -11.66
N GLU A 128 -2.85 -10.28 -11.70
CA GLU A 128 -3.85 -9.38 -12.29
C GLU A 128 -3.98 -8.09 -11.49
N VAL A 129 -4.13 -8.16 -10.15
CA VAL A 129 -4.17 -6.97 -9.32
C VAL A 129 -2.87 -6.16 -9.42
N THR A 130 -1.71 -6.82 -9.48
CA THR A 130 -0.43 -6.16 -9.69
C THR A 130 -0.39 -5.42 -11.01
N SER A 131 -0.86 -6.06 -12.09
CA SER A 131 -0.95 -5.47 -13.43
C SER A 131 -1.85 -4.23 -13.45
N LEU A 132 -3.04 -4.30 -12.87
CA LEU A 132 -3.97 -3.17 -12.75
C LEU A 132 -3.34 -1.99 -11.99
N CYS A 133 -2.66 -2.28 -10.89
CA CYS A 133 -1.95 -1.27 -10.11
C CYS A 133 -0.81 -0.64 -10.91
N LEU A 134 -0.01 -1.42 -11.63
CA LEU A 134 1.07 -0.91 -12.48
C LEU A 134 0.52 -0.04 -13.61
N HIS A 135 -0.57 -0.46 -14.25
CA HIS A 135 -1.24 0.33 -15.30
C HIS A 135 -1.71 1.69 -14.74
N LYS A 136 -2.36 1.69 -13.58
CA LYS A 136 -2.80 2.93 -12.93
C LYS A 136 -1.64 3.83 -12.55
N ILE A 137 -0.55 3.27 -12.03
CA ILE A 137 0.66 4.04 -11.68
C ILE A 137 1.29 4.65 -12.93
N ALA A 138 1.34 3.91 -14.05
CA ALA A 138 1.90 4.37 -15.31
C ALA A 138 1.10 5.53 -15.96
N SER A 139 -0.16 5.72 -15.58
CA SER A 139 -0.97 6.86 -16.05
C SER A 139 -0.56 8.21 -15.44
N CYS A 140 0.36 8.23 -14.47
CA CYS A 140 0.86 9.44 -13.83
C CYS A 140 2.35 9.60 -14.13
N PRO A 141 2.83 10.79 -14.55
CA PRO A 141 4.23 10.99 -14.89
C PRO A 141 5.16 10.89 -13.66
N GLY A 142 6.45 10.67 -13.96
CA GLY A 142 7.51 10.80 -12.96
C GLY A 142 7.79 12.25 -12.55
N PRO A 143 8.71 12.46 -11.61
CA PRO A 143 9.49 11.44 -10.89
C PRO A 143 8.64 10.62 -9.91
N ARG A 144 9.25 9.51 -9.41
CA ARG A 144 8.55 8.63 -8.46
C ARG A 144 8.10 9.41 -7.22
N CYS A 145 6.93 9.05 -6.71
CA CYS A 145 6.50 9.45 -5.37
C CYS A 145 5.84 8.27 -4.68
N CYS A 146 6.49 7.70 -3.64
CA CYS A 146 6.00 6.49 -2.97
C CYS A 146 4.62 6.71 -2.33
N LYS A 147 4.31 7.91 -1.87
CA LYS A 147 2.98 8.25 -1.33
C LYS A 147 1.92 8.21 -2.45
N ARG A 148 2.17 8.90 -3.56
CA ARG A 148 1.28 8.93 -4.73
C ARG A 148 1.02 7.55 -5.30
N VAL A 149 2.07 6.75 -5.52
CA VAL A 149 1.90 5.41 -6.12
C VAL A 149 1.19 4.44 -5.18
N THR A 150 1.26 4.63 -3.86
CA THR A 150 0.49 3.85 -2.88
C THR A 150 -1.00 4.16 -3.01
N PHE A 151 -1.40 5.43 -3.14
CA PHE A 151 -2.80 5.79 -3.38
C PHE A 151 -3.30 5.31 -4.74
N LEU A 152 -2.50 5.45 -5.81
CA LEU A 152 -2.86 4.95 -7.14
C LEU A 152 -3.04 3.44 -7.15
N ALA A 153 -2.16 2.69 -6.46
CA ALA A 153 -2.30 1.25 -6.30
C ALA A 153 -3.59 0.89 -5.54
N ALA A 154 -3.90 1.60 -4.46
CA ALA A 154 -5.13 1.38 -3.71
C ALA A 154 -6.40 1.63 -4.57
N GLN A 155 -6.41 2.72 -5.36
CA GLN A 155 -7.52 3.02 -6.27
C GLN A 155 -7.76 1.93 -7.33
N ALA A 156 -6.69 1.30 -7.81
CA ALA A 156 -6.79 0.21 -8.77
C ALA A 156 -7.13 -1.13 -8.11
N ALA A 157 -6.57 -1.39 -6.93
CA ALA A 157 -6.74 -2.67 -6.25
C ALA A 157 -8.14 -2.86 -5.65
N VAL A 158 -8.72 -1.81 -5.02
CA VAL A 158 -9.97 -1.94 -4.26
C VAL A 158 -11.13 -2.45 -5.08
N PRO A 159 -11.48 -1.90 -6.27
CA PRO A 159 -12.59 -2.43 -7.07
C PRO A 159 -12.39 -3.90 -7.45
N TYR A 160 -11.19 -4.25 -7.90
CA TYR A 160 -10.83 -5.61 -8.28
C TYR A 160 -10.93 -6.59 -7.11
N LEU A 161 -10.36 -6.23 -5.95
CA LEU A 161 -10.36 -7.08 -4.76
C LEU A 161 -11.77 -7.27 -4.19
N ASN A 162 -12.61 -6.25 -4.24
CA ASN A 162 -14.00 -6.35 -3.83
C ASN A 162 -14.76 -7.35 -4.73
N GLU A 163 -14.53 -7.31 -6.04
CA GLU A 163 -15.17 -8.21 -6.99
C GLU A 163 -14.66 -9.65 -6.84
N VAL A 164 -13.34 -9.85 -6.92
CA VAL A 164 -12.74 -11.19 -7.03
C VAL A 164 -12.65 -11.91 -5.68
N CYS A 165 -12.37 -11.17 -4.60
CA CYS A 165 -12.25 -11.75 -3.27
C CYS A 165 -13.51 -11.59 -2.41
N GLY A 166 -14.58 -10.97 -2.94
CA GLY A 166 -15.83 -10.72 -2.22
C GLY A 166 -15.62 -9.86 -0.98
N LEU A 167 -14.84 -8.79 -1.09
CA LEU A 167 -14.51 -7.86 -0.01
C LEU A 167 -15.37 -6.59 -0.09
N SER A 168 -15.38 -5.80 0.99
CA SER A 168 -16.10 -4.53 1.09
C SER A 168 -15.14 -3.38 1.45
N LEU A 169 -13.94 -3.40 0.88
CA LEU A 169 -12.95 -2.35 1.08
C LEU A 169 -13.45 -1.02 0.52
N SER A 170 -13.17 0.07 1.25
CA SER A 170 -13.53 1.42 0.82
C SER A 170 -12.32 2.36 0.84
N LEU A 171 -12.38 3.36 -0.03
CA LEU A 171 -11.48 4.51 -0.09
C LEU A 171 -12.26 5.76 0.31
N ASP A 172 -11.55 6.81 0.70
CA ASP A 172 -12.17 8.13 0.81
C ASP A 172 -12.62 8.61 -0.58
N GLU A 173 -13.74 9.32 -0.66
CA GLU A 173 -14.25 9.86 -1.92
C GLU A 173 -13.23 10.79 -2.58
N GLU A 174 -12.54 11.60 -1.77
CA GLU A 174 -11.47 12.48 -2.20
C GLU A 174 -10.20 12.19 -1.41
N ILE A 175 -9.11 11.81 -2.11
CA ILE A 175 -7.80 11.59 -1.50
C ILE A 175 -6.98 12.84 -1.63
N SER A 176 -6.66 13.49 -0.50
CA SER A 176 -5.81 14.67 -0.44
C SER A 176 -4.47 14.37 0.24
N CYS A 177 -3.37 14.72 -0.43
CA CYS A 177 -2.02 14.42 0.03
C CYS A 177 -1.48 15.54 0.92
N HIS A 178 -1.28 15.27 2.21
CA HIS A 178 -0.62 16.21 3.12
C HIS A 178 0.92 16.09 3.16
N PHE A 179 1.48 15.17 2.37
CA PHE A 179 2.94 14.98 2.28
C PHE A 179 3.61 15.88 1.24
N HIS A 180 2.85 16.63 0.46
CA HIS A 180 3.35 17.37 -0.70
C HIS A 180 4.47 18.35 -0.35
N ASN A 181 4.38 19.03 0.80
CA ASN A 181 5.36 19.98 1.28
C ASN A 181 6.66 19.35 1.81
N LYS A 182 6.68 18.02 2.01
CA LYS A 182 7.86 17.25 2.43
C LYS A 182 8.60 16.64 1.23
N ASN A 183 8.08 16.80 0.01
CA ASN A 183 8.62 16.19 -1.19
C ASN A 183 9.17 17.26 -2.15
N PRO A 184 10.50 17.40 -2.27
CA PRO A 184 11.10 18.38 -3.19
C PRO A 184 10.79 18.07 -4.66
N ASP A 185 10.46 16.81 -4.98
CA ASP A 185 10.10 16.34 -6.33
C ASP A 185 8.58 16.23 -6.52
N CYS A 186 7.79 17.00 -5.76
CA CYS A 186 6.33 16.96 -5.87
C CYS A 186 5.88 17.52 -7.23
N LEU A 187 4.96 16.82 -7.89
CA LEU A 187 4.33 17.31 -9.14
C LEU A 187 3.31 18.44 -8.91
N GLU A 188 3.06 18.78 -7.65
CA GLU A 188 2.08 19.81 -7.29
C GLU A 188 0.75 19.60 -8.03
N ARG A 189 0.27 20.59 -8.77
CA ARG A 189 -1.02 20.57 -9.47
C ARG A 189 -1.17 19.46 -10.51
N ASP A 190 -0.05 18.91 -10.99
CA ASP A 190 -0.06 17.76 -11.91
C ASP A 190 -0.21 16.42 -11.18
N CYS A 191 -0.18 16.42 -9.83
CA CYS A 191 -0.45 15.26 -9.01
C CYS A 191 -1.95 15.14 -8.72
N PRO A 192 -2.60 13.99 -9.00
CA PRO A 192 -4.04 13.82 -8.77
C PRO A 192 -4.47 13.94 -7.30
N PHE A 193 -3.51 13.90 -6.38
CA PHE A 193 -3.75 14.00 -4.93
C PHE A 193 -3.25 15.31 -4.32
N TYR A 194 -2.84 16.26 -5.14
CA TYR A 194 -2.42 17.57 -4.62
C TYR A 194 -3.61 18.30 -4.02
N PRO A 195 -3.50 18.85 -2.79
CA PRO A 195 -4.61 19.52 -2.16
C PRO A 195 -5.15 20.63 -3.04
N ALA A 196 -6.46 20.66 -3.26
CA ALA A 196 -7.10 21.81 -3.87
C ALA A 196 -6.76 23.03 -3.00
N GLN A 197 -6.21 24.09 -3.60
CA GLN A 197 -6.01 25.34 -2.87
C GLN A 197 -7.38 25.76 -2.37
N GLY A 198 -7.57 25.78 -1.05
CA GLY A 198 -8.80 26.25 -0.44
C GLY A 198 -9.15 27.58 -1.08
N GLY A 199 -10.33 27.67 -1.65
CA GLY A 199 -10.85 28.92 -2.16
C GLY A 199 -10.77 29.97 -1.06
N GLY A 200 -9.76 30.81 -1.12
CA GLY A 200 -9.71 31.98 -0.28
C GLY A 200 -10.97 32.76 -0.56
N VAL A 201 -11.86 32.79 0.41
CA VAL A 201 -12.95 33.75 0.44
C VAL A 201 -12.31 35.13 0.35
N ARG A 202 -12.48 35.77 -0.80
CA ARG A 202 -12.20 37.19 -0.97
C ARG A 202 -13.26 38.00 -0.24
#